data_d6be868191a9be5b328fadb1564e2f88
#
_entry.id   d6be868191a9be5b328fadb1564e2f88
#
_cell.length_a   1.000
_cell.length_b   1.000
_cell.length_c   1.000
_cell.angle_alpha   90.00
_cell.angle_beta   90.00
_cell.angle_gamma   90.00
#
_symmetry.space_group_name_H-M   'P 1'
#
loop_
_entity.id
_entity.type
_entity.pdbx_description
1 polymer ?
#
loop_
_entity_poly.entity_id
_entity_poly.type
_entity_poly.pdbx_seq_one_letter_code
_entity_poly.pdbx_strand_id
1 'polypeptide(L)'
;MTFKVTVLSKNVSTTPEFDEDFVRENSDYETVEEYRAAVAEELEQSEYDEQLYEIKSELYSQIVSETEVAKYPEKEVKEQVKELNKSYEQLAENSGKEWEEYMEDTLGVDQEEYDEQIDLYAKELVKQEMIIYAIAEKEDLSVTDEEYDQYLENMLASSNFEDEKAFKEYTGMSLKKYAETYKLDRDLLLTKELDKIYDRLTGVEESSDDGSSESEE
;
A
#
# COMPACT_ATOMS: atom_id res chain seq x y z
N MET A 1 31.47 -20.63 46.25
CA MET A 1 30.18 -21.27 45.97
C MET A 1 30.38 -22.32 44.89
N THR A 2 29.89 -23.52 45.08
CA THR A 2 30.00 -24.61 44.09
C THR A 2 28.59 -24.92 43.60
N PHE A 3 28.40 -24.87 42.29
CA PHE A 3 27.10 -25.18 41.65
C PHE A 3 27.17 -26.59 41.07
N LYS A 4 26.15 -27.40 41.31
CA LYS A 4 25.96 -28.69 40.65
C LYS A 4 24.91 -28.49 39.53
N VAL A 5 25.36 -28.58 38.27
CA VAL A 5 24.49 -28.44 37.07
C VAL A 5 24.23 -29.81 36.52
N THR A 6 22.95 -30.11 36.22
CA THR A 6 22.52 -31.32 35.53
C THR A 6 21.89 -30.89 34.20
N VAL A 7 22.47 -31.34 33.08
CA VAL A 7 21.87 -31.12 31.75
C VAL A 7 20.71 -32.08 31.59
N LEU A 8 19.50 -31.56 31.42
CA LEU A 8 18.27 -32.34 31.31
C LEU A 8 17.96 -32.70 29.86
N SER A 9 18.29 -31.79 28.91
CA SER A 9 18.10 -32.02 27.51
C SER A 9 19.07 -31.20 26.67
N LYS A 10 19.35 -31.67 25.46
CA LYS A 10 20.08 -30.94 24.43
C LYS A 10 19.25 -30.97 23.14
N ASN A 11 18.81 -29.82 22.70
CA ASN A 11 18.15 -29.70 21.38
C ASN A 11 19.23 -29.61 20.30
N VAL A 12 19.16 -30.47 19.32
CA VAL A 12 20.01 -30.45 18.13
C VAL A 12 19.11 -30.12 16.96
N SER A 13 19.35 -28.99 16.32
CA SER A 13 18.69 -28.62 15.08
C SER A 13 19.47 -29.22 13.91
N THR A 14 18.82 -30.02 13.10
CA THR A 14 19.38 -30.56 11.87
C THR A 14 18.63 -29.96 10.69
N THR A 15 19.37 -29.46 9.70
CA THR A 15 18.76 -29.02 8.44
C THR A 15 18.56 -30.29 7.59
N PRO A 16 17.32 -30.55 7.11
CA PRO A 16 17.08 -31.67 6.21
C PRO A 16 17.82 -31.49 4.89
N GLU A 17 18.06 -32.56 4.17
CA GLU A 17 18.55 -32.50 2.80
C GLU A 17 17.45 -31.91 1.89
N PHE A 18 17.86 -31.05 0.96
CA PHE A 18 16.95 -30.46 -0.02
C PHE A 18 16.87 -31.40 -1.23
N ASP A 19 16.04 -32.43 -1.09
CA ASP A 19 15.80 -33.48 -2.07
C ASP A 19 14.32 -33.52 -2.50
N GLU A 20 13.97 -34.46 -3.37
CA GLU A 20 12.61 -34.59 -3.88
C GLU A 20 11.59 -34.96 -2.78
N ASP A 21 12.01 -35.72 -1.76
CA ASP A 21 11.12 -36.08 -0.65
C ASP A 21 10.80 -34.81 0.17
N PHE A 22 11.80 -33.96 0.45
CA PHE A 22 11.61 -32.67 1.10
C PHE A 22 10.68 -31.75 0.29
N VAL A 23 10.86 -31.67 -1.04
CA VAL A 23 10.02 -30.84 -1.93
C VAL A 23 8.58 -31.31 -1.90
N ARG A 24 8.32 -32.61 -2.04
CA ARG A 24 6.97 -33.18 -2.00
C ARG A 24 6.26 -32.99 -0.64
N GLU A 25 7.01 -33.00 0.45
CA GLU A 25 6.43 -32.82 1.79
C GLU A 25 6.11 -31.36 2.13
N ASN A 26 6.80 -30.40 1.49
CA ASN A 26 6.74 -28.99 1.87
C ASN A 26 6.25 -28.05 0.76
N SER A 27 5.87 -28.59 -0.42
CA SER A 27 5.37 -27.81 -1.55
C SER A 27 4.44 -28.66 -2.42
N ASP A 28 3.83 -28.03 -3.42
CA ASP A 28 2.98 -28.68 -4.42
C ASP A 28 3.76 -29.21 -5.63
N TYR A 29 5.09 -29.25 -5.58
CA TYR A 29 5.95 -29.70 -6.66
C TYR A 29 6.46 -31.11 -6.42
N GLU A 30 6.71 -31.87 -7.51
CA GLU A 30 7.17 -33.25 -7.46
C GLU A 30 8.69 -33.39 -7.42
N THR A 31 9.41 -32.43 -8.02
CA THR A 31 10.86 -32.47 -8.17
C THR A 31 11.55 -31.18 -7.69
N VAL A 32 12.82 -31.29 -7.31
CA VAL A 32 13.67 -30.16 -6.95
C VAL A 32 13.82 -29.19 -8.13
N GLU A 33 13.83 -29.69 -9.36
CA GLU A 33 13.97 -28.88 -10.57
C GLU A 33 12.74 -28.02 -10.81
N GLU A 34 11.52 -28.59 -10.70
CA GLU A 34 10.26 -27.86 -10.80
C GLU A 34 10.13 -26.80 -9.72
N TYR A 35 10.43 -27.14 -8.47
CA TYR A 35 10.40 -26.18 -7.35
C TYR A 35 11.36 -25.00 -7.59
N ARG A 36 12.60 -25.30 -8.03
CA ARG A 36 13.58 -24.24 -8.32
C ARG A 36 13.16 -23.35 -9.48
N ALA A 37 12.57 -23.92 -10.52
CA ALA A 37 12.06 -23.17 -11.66
C ALA A 37 10.94 -22.24 -11.23
N ALA A 38 9.98 -22.73 -10.45
CA ALA A 38 8.87 -21.92 -9.93
C ALA A 38 9.35 -20.78 -9.00
N VAL A 39 10.28 -21.09 -8.09
CA VAL A 39 10.87 -20.06 -7.20
C VAL A 39 11.66 -19.02 -8.01
N ALA A 40 12.36 -19.44 -9.07
CA ALA A 40 13.08 -18.48 -9.92
C ALA A 40 12.11 -17.55 -10.66
N GLU A 41 11.03 -18.08 -11.21
CA GLU A 41 9.96 -17.30 -11.86
C GLU A 41 9.29 -16.33 -10.88
N GLU A 42 8.97 -16.80 -9.66
CA GLU A 42 8.39 -15.97 -8.61
C GLU A 42 9.35 -14.81 -8.21
N LEU A 43 10.65 -15.11 -8.08
CA LEU A 43 11.63 -14.09 -7.75
C LEU A 43 11.82 -13.07 -8.88
N GLU A 44 11.85 -13.52 -10.14
CA GLU A 44 11.92 -12.63 -11.30
C GLU A 44 10.69 -11.71 -11.38
N GLN A 45 9.50 -12.27 -11.14
CA GLN A 45 8.27 -11.47 -11.10
C GLN A 45 8.27 -10.48 -9.94
N SER A 46 8.66 -10.92 -8.74
CA SER A 46 8.73 -10.05 -7.56
C SER A 46 9.73 -8.91 -7.75
N GLU A 47 10.89 -9.19 -8.35
CA GLU A 47 11.89 -8.16 -8.66
C GLU A 47 11.37 -7.17 -9.71
N TYR A 48 10.68 -7.67 -10.74
CA TYR A 48 10.04 -6.81 -11.73
C TYR A 48 8.97 -5.89 -11.11
N ASP A 49 8.10 -6.44 -10.27
CA ASP A 49 7.04 -5.69 -9.61
C ASP A 49 7.61 -4.62 -8.64
N GLU A 50 8.69 -4.95 -7.92
CA GLU A 50 9.41 -4.00 -7.06
C GLU A 50 10.02 -2.85 -7.87
N GLN A 51 10.71 -3.15 -8.96
CA GLN A 51 11.28 -2.13 -9.85
C GLN A 51 10.19 -1.25 -10.49
N LEU A 52 9.08 -1.85 -10.91
CA LEU A 52 7.95 -1.12 -11.47
C LEU A 52 7.33 -0.17 -10.43
N TYR A 53 7.19 -0.64 -9.20
CA TYR A 53 6.71 0.20 -8.10
C TYR A 53 7.67 1.37 -7.82
N GLU A 54 8.98 1.13 -7.79
CA GLU A 54 9.98 2.19 -7.60
C GLU A 54 9.90 3.25 -8.72
N ILE A 55 9.81 2.81 -9.99
CA ILE A 55 9.69 3.72 -11.14
C ILE A 55 8.41 4.56 -11.04
N LYS A 56 7.28 3.96 -10.73
CA LYS A 56 5.99 4.67 -10.58
C LYS A 56 6.02 5.64 -9.39
N SER A 57 6.64 5.25 -8.28
CA SER A 57 6.82 6.10 -7.11
C SER A 57 7.67 7.33 -7.41
N GLU A 58 8.78 7.15 -8.11
CA GLU A 58 9.64 8.26 -8.55
C GLU A 58 8.92 9.18 -9.55
N LEU A 59 8.20 8.60 -10.50
CA LEU A 59 7.38 9.34 -11.46
C LEU A 59 6.34 10.22 -10.76
N TYR A 60 5.62 9.65 -9.78
CA TYR A 60 4.65 10.40 -9.00
C TYR A 60 5.31 11.52 -8.17
N SER A 61 6.42 11.21 -7.52
CA SER A 61 7.21 12.20 -6.75
C SER A 61 7.63 13.37 -7.63
N GLN A 62 8.09 13.10 -8.86
CA GLN A 62 8.46 14.13 -9.82
C GLN A 62 7.25 14.97 -10.24
N ILE A 63 6.11 14.34 -10.56
CA ILE A 63 4.87 15.05 -10.89
C ILE A 63 4.45 15.99 -9.75
N VAL A 64 4.47 15.48 -8.51
CA VAL A 64 4.13 16.29 -7.34
C VAL A 64 5.10 17.45 -7.16
N SER A 65 6.40 17.22 -7.29
CA SER A 65 7.43 18.25 -7.07
C SER A 65 7.38 19.36 -8.12
N GLU A 66 7.08 19.03 -9.37
CA GLU A 66 7.03 19.98 -10.49
C GLU A 66 5.67 20.71 -10.61
N THR A 67 4.64 20.22 -9.90
CA THR A 67 3.31 20.84 -9.95
C THR A 67 3.22 22.05 -9.02
N GLU A 68 2.78 23.17 -9.55
CA GLU A 68 2.45 24.37 -8.77
C GLU A 68 0.94 24.53 -8.61
N VAL A 69 0.49 24.76 -7.39
CA VAL A 69 -0.93 25.01 -7.08
C VAL A 69 -1.19 26.51 -7.06
N ALA A 70 -1.92 27.00 -8.04
CA ALA A 70 -2.26 28.42 -8.13
C ALA A 70 -3.14 28.89 -6.98
N LYS A 71 -4.03 28.04 -6.50
CA LYS A 71 -4.94 28.32 -5.38
C LYS A 71 -5.40 27.04 -4.72
N TYR A 72 -5.18 26.94 -3.42
CA TYR A 72 -5.72 25.84 -2.61
C TYR A 72 -7.20 26.03 -2.29
N PRO A 73 -8.01 24.96 -2.32
CA PRO A 73 -9.38 25.01 -1.84
C PRO A 73 -9.39 25.05 -0.30
N GLU A 74 -9.76 26.21 0.25
CA GLU A 74 -9.66 26.48 1.69
C GLU A 74 -10.46 25.52 2.56
N LYS A 75 -11.58 25.01 2.05
CA LYS A 75 -12.44 24.07 2.79
C LYS A 75 -11.73 22.74 2.97
N GLU A 76 -11.18 22.20 1.90
CA GLU A 76 -10.48 20.93 1.86
C GLU A 76 -9.21 20.97 2.73
N VAL A 77 -8.45 22.08 2.68
CA VAL A 77 -7.28 22.26 3.55
C VAL A 77 -7.69 22.26 5.03
N LYS A 78 -8.78 22.97 5.39
CA LYS A 78 -9.26 22.99 6.77
C LYS A 78 -9.78 21.63 7.25
N GLU A 79 -10.45 20.88 6.38
CA GLU A 79 -10.89 19.52 6.68
C GLU A 79 -9.68 18.61 6.90
N GLN A 80 -8.66 18.72 6.05
CA GLN A 80 -7.43 17.94 6.18
C GLN A 80 -6.65 18.26 7.47
N VAL A 81 -6.52 19.56 7.83
CA VAL A 81 -5.92 19.99 9.11
C VAL A 81 -6.68 19.36 10.29
N LYS A 82 -8.01 19.36 10.24
CA LYS A 82 -8.83 18.78 11.31
C LYS A 82 -8.63 17.26 11.44
N GLU A 83 -8.53 16.55 10.32
CA GLU A 83 -8.29 15.10 10.34
C GLU A 83 -6.88 14.77 10.87
N LEU A 84 -5.87 15.53 10.45
CA LEU A 84 -4.51 15.40 10.94
C LEU A 84 -4.43 15.66 12.45
N ASN A 85 -5.01 16.75 12.94
CA ASN A 85 -5.06 17.06 14.36
C ASN A 85 -5.67 15.93 15.18
N LYS A 86 -6.81 15.40 14.72
CA LYS A 86 -7.46 14.26 15.37
C LYS A 86 -6.56 13.03 15.41
N SER A 87 -5.80 12.76 14.34
CA SER A 87 -4.88 11.63 14.29
C SER A 87 -3.71 11.81 15.26
N TYR A 88 -3.13 13.00 15.34
CA TYR A 88 -2.05 13.31 16.28
C TYR A 88 -2.52 13.29 17.74
N GLU A 89 -3.71 13.82 18.03
CA GLU A 89 -4.34 13.73 19.36
C GLU A 89 -4.52 12.28 19.79
N GLN A 90 -4.94 11.42 18.86
CA GLN A 90 -5.11 9.98 19.11
C GLN A 90 -3.77 9.27 19.36
N LEU A 91 -2.70 9.69 18.70
CA LEU A 91 -1.35 9.19 18.94
C LEU A 91 -0.84 9.62 20.33
N ALA A 92 -1.11 10.85 20.75
CA ALA A 92 -0.81 11.32 22.11
C ALA A 92 -1.54 10.50 23.16
N GLU A 93 -2.85 10.30 23.03
CA GLU A 93 -3.66 9.45 23.92
C GLU A 93 -3.11 8.02 23.99
N ASN A 94 -2.80 7.40 22.85
CA ASN A 94 -2.24 6.05 22.79
C ASN A 94 -0.86 5.95 23.43
N SER A 95 -0.09 7.04 23.46
CA SER A 95 1.20 7.11 24.14
C SER A 95 1.08 7.37 25.64
N GLY A 96 -0.14 7.64 26.13
CA GLY A 96 -0.42 7.99 27.52
C GLY A 96 0.03 9.39 27.91
N LYS A 97 0.21 10.29 26.95
CA LYS A 97 0.62 11.68 27.16
C LYS A 97 -0.54 12.64 26.94
N GLU A 98 -0.55 13.73 27.68
CA GLU A 98 -1.36 14.90 27.36
C GLU A 98 -0.81 15.57 26.08
N TRP A 99 -1.66 16.31 25.35
CA TRP A 99 -1.31 16.86 24.05
C TRP A 99 -0.08 17.78 24.09
N GLU A 100 -0.01 18.68 25.07
CA GLU A 100 1.10 19.62 25.24
C GLU A 100 2.43 18.88 25.50
N GLU A 101 2.40 17.84 26.35
CA GLU A 101 3.56 16.99 26.63
C GLU A 101 3.98 16.18 25.39
N TYR A 102 3.01 15.72 24.59
CA TYR A 102 3.29 15.00 23.35
C TYR A 102 3.97 15.91 22.32
N MET A 103 3.49 17.14 22.17
CA MET A 103 4.12 18.12 21.27
C MET A 103 5.58 18.40 21.67
N GLU A 104 5.82 18.75 22.94
CA GLU A 104 7.16 19.10 23.40
C GLU A 104 8.12 17.93 23.41
N ASP A 105 7.72 16.79 24.01
CA ASP A 105 8.61 15.65 24.23
C ASP A 105 8.76 14.74 23.02
N THR A 106 7.71 14.59 22.19
CA THR A 106 7.67 13.61 21.11
C THR A 106 7.85 14.26 19.75
N LEU A 107 7.16 15.37 19.49
CA LEU A 107 7.29 16.10 18.24
C LEU A 107 8.42 17.11 18.27
N GLY A 108 8.78 17.61 19.45
CA GLY A 108 9.87 18.58 19.63
C GLY A 108 9.53 19.99 19.11
N VAL A 109 8.25 20.34 19.08
CA VAL A 109 7.73 21.60 18.57
C VAL A 109 6.83 22.29 19.59
N ASP A 110 6.74 23.62 19.52
CA ASP A 110 5.73 24.38 20.23
C ASP A 110 4.42 24.48 19.41
N GLN A 111 3.38 25.10 19.96
CA GLN A 111 2.07 25.19 19.32
C GLN A 111 2.13 26.00 18.01
N GLU A 112 2.93 27.06 17.93
CA GLU A 112 3.03 27.91 16.73
C GLU A 112 3.73 27.14 15.60
N GLU A 113 4.81 26.45 15.91
CA GLU A 113 5.53 25.61 14.96
C GLU A 113 4.66 24.42 14.50
N TYR A 114 3.90 23.81 15.41
CA TYR A 114 2.96 22.75 15.06
C TYR A 114 1.88 23.24 14.10
N ASP A 115 1.25 24.35 14.40
CA ASP A 115 0.17 24.92 13.57
C ASP A 115 0.66 25.25 12.15
N GLU A 116 1.89 25.75 12.02
CA GLU A 116 2.51 26.00 10.71
C GLU A 116 2.81 24.70 9.97
N GLN A 117 3.40 23.72 10.63
CA GLN A 117 3.76 22.43 10.01
C GLN A 117 2.53 21.64 9.57
N ILE A 118 1.47 21.63 10.40
CA ILE A 118 0.25 20.91 10.08
C ILE A 118 -0.49 21.53 8.89
N ASP A 119 -0.49 22.87 8.77
CA ASP A 119 -1.08 23.57 7.63
C ASP A 119 -0.31 23.30 6.33
N LEU A 120 1.02 23.29 6.40
CA LEU A 120 1.87 22.94 5.25
C LEU A 120 1.65 21.48 4.83
N TYR A 121 1.59 20.58 5.78
CA TYR A 121 1.36 19.16 5.50
C TYR A 121 -0.04 18.91 4.93
N ALA A 122 -1.07 19.56 5.49
CA ALA A 122 -2.42 19.50 4.94
C ALA A 122 -2.49 20.00 3.49
N LYS A 123 -1.79 21.09 3.18
CA LYS A 123 -1.70 21.60 1.80
C LYS A 123 -1.00 20.63 0.87
N GLU A 124 0.04 19.95 1.33
CA GLU A 124 0.72 18.93 0.52
C GLU A 124 -0.21 17.75 0.19
N LEU A 125 -0.97 17.25 1.18
CA LEU A 125 -1.94 16.19 0.96
C LEU A 125 -3.08 16.62 0.01
N VAL A 126 -3.57 17.85 0.17
CA VAL A 126 -4.59 18.41 -0.74
C VAL A 126 -4.01 18.61 -2.15
N LYS A 127 -2.74 19.05 -2.28
CA LYS A 127 -2.05 19.12 -3.57
C LYS A 127 -2.01 17.77 -4.28
N GLN A 128 -1.63 16.72 -3.58
CA GLN A 128 -1.59 15.36 -4.12
C GLN A 128 -2.97 14.91 -4.60
N GLU A 129 -4.01 15.14 -3.82
CA GLU A 129 -5.38 14.84 -4.21
C GLU A 129 -5.84 15.63 -5.44
N MET A 130 -5.49 16.93 -5.50
CA MET A 130 -5.78 17.76 -6.68
C MET A 130 -5.08 17.26 -7.96
N ILE A 131 -3.85 16.78 -7.84
CA ILE A 131 -3.08 16.22 -8.96
C ILE A 131 -3.79 14.98 -9.50
N ILE A 132 -4.18 14.04 -8.63
CA ILE A 132 -4.88 12.81 -9.02
C ILE A 132 -6.15 13.18 -9.81
N TYR A 133 -7.03 13.99 -9.27
CA TYR A 133 -8.26 14.36 -9.98
C TYR A 133 -8.03 15.16 -11.27
N ALA A 134 -6.99 15.98 -11.32
CA ALA A 134 -6.66 16.72 -12.53
C ALA A 134 -6.13 15.81 -13.66
N ILE A 135 -5.34 14.80 -13.32
CA ILE A 135 -4.87 13.80 -14.29
C ILE A 135 -6.05 12.94 -14.74
N ALA A 136 -6.87 12.45 -13.80
CA ALA A 136 -8.06 11.64 -14.13
C ALA A 136 -8.99 12.36 -15.09
N GLU A 137 -9.32 13.63 -14.82
CA GLU A 137 -10.16 14.45 -15.71
C GLU A 137 -9.53 14.62 -17.09
N LYS A 138 -8.24 14.90 -17.14
CA LYS A 138 -7.51 15.12 -18.41
C LYS A 138 -7.41 13.87 -19.26
N GLU A 139 -7.21 12.72 -18.63
CA GLU A 139 -6.99 11.42 -19.29
C GLU A 139 -8.28 10.60 -19.43
N ASP A 140 -9.43 11.14 -19.02
CA ASP A 140 -10.75 10.48 -18.99
C ASP A 140 -10.71 9.13 -18.24
N LEU A 141 -10.07 9.14 -17.07
CA LEU A 141 -9.94 7.98 -16.19
C LEU A 141 -10.97 8.03 -15.07
N SER A 142 -11.51 6.89 -14.75
CA SER A 142 -12.39 6.69 -13.60
C SER A 142 -12.20 5.29 -13.03
N VAL A 143 -12.65 5.10 -11.81
CA VAL A 143 -12.75 3.78 -11.18
C VAL A 143 -14.20 3.35 -11.27
N THR A 144 -14.45 2.20 -11.90
CA THR A 144 -15.79 1.61 -11.95
C THR A 144 -16.07 0.85 -10.65
N ASP A 145 -17.37 0.60 -10.37
CA ASP A 145 -17.76 -0.19 -9.19
C ASP A 145 -17.16 -1.61 -9.23
N GLU A 146 -17.08 -2.21 -10.43
CA GLU A 146 -16.53 -3.55 -10.63
C GLU A 146 -15.01 -3.60 -10.37
N GLU A 147 -14.25 -2.63 -10.88
CA GLU A 147 -12.81 -2.51 -10.60
C GLU A 147 -12.55 -2.28 -9.12
N TYR A 148 -13.39 -1.48 -8.47
CA TYR A 148 -13.25 -1.20 -7.05
C TYR A 148 -13.55 -2.42 -6.18
N ASP A 149 -14.62 -3.16 -6.48
CA ASP A 149 -14.94 -4.39 -5.79
C ASP A 149 -13.80 -5.43 -5.95
N GLN A 150 -13.27 -5.60 -7.15
CA GLN A 150 -12.14 -6.49 -7.41
C GLN A 150 -10.86 -6.06 -6.67
N TYR A 151 -10.59 -4.76 -6.62
CA TYR A 151 -9.46 -4.22 -5.86
C TYR A 151 -9.58 -4.54 -4.36
N LEU A 152 -10.77 -4.40 -3.78
CA LEU A 152 -11.01 -4.73 -2.38
C LEU A 152 -10.90 -6.24 -2.10
N GLU A 153 -11.38 -7.08 -3.01
CA GLU A 153 -11.22 -8.54 -2.91
C GLU A 153 -9.74 -8.93 -2.95
N ASN A 154 -8.97 -8.38 -3.88
CA ASN A 154 -7.53 -8.62 -3.99
C ASN A 154 -6.76 -8.14 -2.76
N MET A 155 -7.11 -6.96 -2.22
CA MET A 155 -6.52 -6.43 -0.99
C MET A 155 -6.79 -7.36 0.20
N LEU A 156 -7.99 -7.91 0.33
CA LEU A 156 -8.30 -8.86 1.38
C LEU A 156 -7.55 -10.18 1.18
N ALA A 157 -7.50 -10.70 -0.04
CA ALA A 157 -6.82 -11.96 -0.37
C ALA A 157 -5.31 -11.88 -0.14
N SER A 158 -4.68 -10.73 -0.39
CA SER A 158 -3.26 -10.49 -0.12
C SER A 158 -2.95 -10.13 1.34
N SER A 159 -3.98 -9.92 2.15
CA SER A 159 -3.83 -9.62 3.57
C SER A 159 -3.60 -10.90 4.39
N ASN A 160 -3.19 -10.74 5.66
CA ASN A 160 -3.07 -11.85 6.61
C ASN A 160 -4.42 -12.24 7.26
N PHE A 161 -5.55 -11.78 6.73
CA PHE A 161 -6.87 -12.11 7.25
C PHE A 161 -7.49 -13.26 6.45
N GLU A 162 -8.07 -14.22 7.16
CA GLU A 162 -8.72 -15.38 6.54
C GLU A 162 -9.96 -14.99 5.73
N ASP A 163 -10.71 -13.99 6.22
CA ASP A 163 -11.93 -13.48 5.60
C ASP A 163 -12.27 -12.04 6.07
N GLU A 164 -13.31 -11.44 5.48
CA GLU A 164 -13.79 -10.11 5.85
C GLU A 164 -14.25 -10.04 7.32
N LYS A 165 -14.68 -11.14 7.91
CA LYS A 165 -15.09 -11.19 9.30
C LYS A 165 -13.88 -11.04 10.23
N ALA A 166 -12.78 -11.75 9.95
CA ALA A 166 -11.52 -11.62 10.67
C ALA A 166 -10.95 -10.20 10.51
N PHE A 167 -11.01 -9.63 9.31
CA PHE A 167 -10.65 -8.24 9.05
C PHE A 167 -11.45 -7.26 9.91
N LYS A 168 -12.78 -7.42 9.95
CA LYS A 168 -13.68 -6.56 10.74
C LYS A 168 -13.47 -6.70 12.24
N GLU A 169 -13.21 -7.91 12.74
CA GLU A 169 -12.92 -8.14 14.16
C GLU A 169 -11.63 -7.43 14.59
N TYR A 170 -10.63 -7.38 13.71
CA TYR A 170 -9.35 -6.71 13.98
C TYR A 170 -9.43 -5.19 13.82
N THR A 171 -10.02 -4.69 12.73
CA THR A 171 -10.04 -3.26 12.40
C THR A 171 -11.19 -2.49 13.07
N GLY A 172 -12.22 -3.21 13.52
CA GLY A 172 -13.47 -2.61 14.02
C GLY A 172 -14.41 -2.11 12.92
N MET A 173 -14.04 -2.28 11.64
CA MET A 173 -14.79 -1.77 10.47
C MET A 173 -14.98 -2.87 9.43
N SER A 174 -16.12 -2.83 8.68
CA SER A 174 -16.24 -3.64 7.46
C SER A 174 -15.21 -3.18 6.42
N LEU A 175 -14.85 -4.07 5.49
CA LEU A 175 -13.91 -3.76 4.40
C LEU A 175 -14.34 -2.52 3.62
N LYS A 176 -15.63 -2.45 3.24
CA LYS A 176 -16.19 -1.29 2.55
C LYS A 176 -16.08 0.01 3.37
N LYS A 177 -16.38 -0.04 4.67
CA LYS A 177 -16.26 1.14 5.54
C LYS A 177 -14.80 1.58 5.73
N TYR A 178 -13.89 0.63 5.80
CA TYR A 178 -12.46 0.89 5.82
C TYR A 178 -12.02 1.59 4.53
N ALA A 179 -12.40 1.04 3.39
CA ALA A 179 -12.09 1.57 2.08
C ALA A 179 -12.62 3.01 1.87
N GLU A 180 -13.86 3.29 2.27
CA GLU A 180 -14.42 4.65 2.27
C GLU A 180 -13.68 5.60 3.21
N THR A 181 -13.29 5.11 4.41
CA THR A 181 -12.61 5.94 5.42
C THR A 181 -11.22 6.35 4.96
N TYR A 182 -10.51 5.44 4.30
CA TYR A 182 -9.13 5.66 3.83
C TYR A 182 -9.04 6.04 2.35
N LYS A 183 -10.18 6.28 1.68
CA LYS A 183 -10.26 6.73 0.28
C LYS A 183 -9.50 5.82 -0.69
N LEU A 184 -9.67 4.50 -0.57
CA LEU A 184 -8.97 3.52 -1.40
C LEU A 184 -9.36 3.58 -2.89
N ASP A 185 -10.49 4.14 -3.23
CA ASP A 185 -10.88 4.48 -4.60
C ASP A 185 -9.91 5.47 -5.25
N ARG A 186 -9.43 6.44 -4.49
CA ARG A 186 -8.39 7.38 -4.93
C ARG A 186 -7.05 6.69 -5.17
N ASP A 187 -6.67 5.75 -4.32
CA ASP A 187 -5.42 5.02 -4.46
C ASP A 187 -5.45 4.11 -5.70
N LEU A 188 -6.59 3.48 -5.98
CA LEU A 188 -6.79 2.74 -7.22
C LEU A 188 -6.76 3.66 -8.46
N LEU A 189 -7.36 4.85 -8.37
CA LEU A 189 -7.31 5.84 -9.45
C LEU A 189 -5.87 6.26 -9.74
N LEU A 190 -5.09 6.58 -8.70
CA LEU A 190 -3.66 6.90 -8.86
C LEU A 190 -2.87 5.76 -9.52
N THR A 191 -3.15 4.52 -9.15
CA THR A 191 -2.52 3.35 -9.77
C THR A 191 -2.80 3.33 -11.27
N LYS A 192 -4.06 3.49 -11.68
CA LYS A 192 -4.47 3.53 -13.10
C LYS A 192 -3.80 4.68 -13.87
N GLU A 193 -3.65 5.83 -13.24
CA GLU A 193 -2.97 6.99 -13.83
C GLU A 193 -1.48 6.71 -14.08
N LEU A 194 -0.81 6.16 -13.08
CA LEU A 194 0.60 5.83 -13.18
C LEU A 194 0.86 4.70 -14.18
N ASP A 195 -0.01 3.71 -14.26
CA ASP A 195 0.03 2.68 -15.30
C ASP A 195 -0.04 3.30 -16.68
N LYS A 196 -1.04 4.12 -16.93
CA LYS A 196 -1.23 4.79 -18.23
C LYS A 196 -0.06 5.71 -18.62
N ILE A 197 0.50 6.44 -17.65
CA ILE A 197 1.66 7.31 -17.91
C ILE A 197 2.90 6.47 -18.19
N TYR A 198 3.12 5.40 -17.42
CA TYR A 198 4.23 4.48 -17.61
C TYR A 198 4.19 3.81 -18.98
N ASP A 199 3.04 3.28 -19.40
CA ASP A 199 2.83 2.63 -20.69
C ASP A 199 3.12 3.59 -21.84
N ARG A 200 2.65 4.84 -21.73
CA ARG A 200 2.95 5.89 -22.70
C ARG A 200 4.45 6.21 -22.79
N LEU A 201 5.16 6.23 -21.67
CA LEU A 201 6.60 6.53 -21.64
C LEU A 201 7.44 5.37 -22.17
N THR A 202 7.02 4.14 -21.92
CA THR A 202 7.75 2.93 -22.34
C THR A 202 7.36 2.46 -23.73
N GLY A 203 6.28 2.98 -24.30
CA GLY A 203 5.76 2.57 -25.60
C GLY A 203 5.08 1.20 -25.57
N VAL A 204 4.73 0.70 -24.40
CA VAL A 204 3.85 -0.47 -24.25
C VAL A 204 2.43 0.01 -24.57
N GLU A 205 1.99 -0.19 -25.80
CA GLU A 205 0.57 -0.01 -26.14
C GLU A 205 -0.21 -1.13 -25.45
N GLU A 206 -1.27 -0.76 -24.72
CA GLU A 206 -2.26 -1.74 -24.28
C GLU A 206 -2.69 -2.52 -25.53
N SER A 207 -2.38 -3.81 -25.57
CA SER A 207 -3.02 -4.72 -26.53
C SER A 207 -4.48 -4.77 -26.09
N SER A 208 -5.30 -3.89 -26.64
CA SER A 208 -6.75 -3.99 -26.54
C SER A 208 -7.11 -5.37 -27.07
N ASP A 209 -7.47 -6.25 -26.15
CA ASP A 209 -8.12 -7.51 -26.45
C ASP A 209 -9.51 -7.20 -27.01
N ASP A 210 -9.52 -6.74 -28.26
CA ASP A 210 -10.72 -6.63 -29.06
C ASP A 210 -11.10 -8.04 -29.53
N GLY A 211 -11.75 -8.76 -28.62
CA GLY A 211 -12.36 -10.07 -28.88
C GLY A 211 -13.53 -10.01 -29.84
N SER A 212 -13.38 -9.33 -30.97
CA SER A 212 -14.30 -9.46 -32.10
C SER A 212 -13.97 -10.72 -32.88
N SER A 213 -14.48 -11.86 -32.39
CA SER A 213 -14.64 -13.05 -33.23
C SER A 213 -15.68 -12.77 -34.32
N GLU A 214 -15.24 -12.28 -35.46
CA GLU A 214 -16.04 -12.39 -36.67
C GLU A 214 -16.19 -13.87 -37.01
N SER A 215 -17.39 -14.36 -36.77
CA SER A 215 -17.88 -15.60 -37.37
C SER A 215 -18.18 -15.32 -38.84
N GLU A 216 -17.28 -15.68 -39.74
CA GLU A 216 -17.63 -15.87 -41.16
C GLU A 216 -17.99 -17.33 -41.44
N GLU A 217 -19.03 -17.49 -42.23
CA GLU A 217 -19.79 -18.62 -42.73
C GLU A 217 -18.98 -19.87 -43.17
#